data_35940e98abedd40f5268d6cb0f831d3a
#
_entry.id   35940e98abedd40f5268d6cb0f831d3a
#
_cell.length_a   1.000
_cell.length_b   1.000
_cell.length_c   1.000
_cell.angle_alpha   90.00
_cell.angle_beta   90.00
_cell.angle_gamma   90.00
#
_symmetry.space_group_name_H-M   'P 1'
#
loop_
_entity.id
_entity.type
_entity.pdbx_description
1 polymer ?
#
loop_
_entity_poly.entity_id
_entity_poly.type
_entity_poly.pdbx_seq_one_letter_code
_entity_poly.pdbx_strand_id
1 'polypeptide(L)'
;ENEDIVAQKIIYNCPNATYAHSTGPTTGTFLVPNATYDNDSVAAGWLVANKITKVGGQEWHNVYHDMPDPAGLKLGVTKYYVDQNGQAISWNGKTFTFQIKQKNGSQYPTQTVVATESNKSPYFSGYTFGPYSDSNNHTYTFEVSEINKTDSDVEYDNTVYTVTVVARTYNNRTTVTATYQNGNTTVNKMTFTNKEKVKTTEATIKKIWNDADDAD
;
A
#
# COMPACT_ATOMS: atom_id res chain seq x y z
N GLU A 1 -35.40 8.96 -11.43
CA GLU A 1 -34.51 8.57 -10.30
C GLU A 1 -33.76 7.24 -10.53
N ASN A 2 -34.21 6.41 -11.45
CA ASN A 2 -33.57 5.09 -11.67
C ASN A 2 -32.67 5.04 -12.92
N GLU A 3 -32.77 5.99 -13.84
CA GLU A 3 -31.98 5.98 -15.07
C GLU A 3 -30.48 6.07 -14.81
N ASP A 4 -30.07 6.93 -13.87
CA ASP A 4 -28.65 7.12 -13.51
C ASP A 4 -28.04 5.86 -12.92
N ILE A 5 -28.79 5.15 -12.07
CA ILE A 5 -28.34 3.90 -11.46
C ILE A 5 -28.21 2.78 -12.48
N VAL A 6 -29.16 2.70 -13.41
CA VAL A 6 -29.16 1.71 -14.48
C VAL A 6 -28.06 2.01 -15.49
N ALA A 7 -27.89 3.28 -15.88
CA ALA A 7 -26.84 3.71 -16.80
C ALA A 7 -25.44 3.35 -16.33
N GLN A 8 -25.20 3.35 -15.01
CA GLN A 8 -23.94 2.98 -14.41
C GLN A 8 -23.63 1.47 -14.43
N LYS A 9 -24.64 0.64 -14.67
CA LYS A 9 -24.52 -0.82 -14.58
C LYS A 9 -24.55 -1.53 -15.93
N ILE A 10 -24.90 -0.84 -17.00
CA ILE A 10 -25.01 -1.42 -18.32
C ILE A 10 -23.88 -0.91 -19.21
N ILE A 11 -23.16 -1.84 -19.82
CA ILE A 11 -22.13 -1.52 -20.83
C ILE A 11 -22.45 -2.28 -22.11
N TYR A 12 -22.66 -1.55 -23.18
CA TYR A 12 -22.78 -2.07 -24.55
C TYR A 12 -21.40 -2.03 -25.19
N ASN A 13 -20.67 -3.13 -25.12
CA ASN A 13 -19.30 -3.21 -25.64
C ASN A 13 -19.31 -3.88 -27.02
N CYS A 14 -19.26 -3.08 -28.08
CA CYS A 14 -19.30 -3.55 -29.45
C CYS A 14 -18.11 -2.98 -30.25
N PRO A 15 -16.85 -3.40 -29.96
CA PRO A 15 -15.65 -2.81 -30.51
C PRO A 15 -15.53 -2.99 -32.05
N ASN A 16 -16.20 -3.99 -32.61
CA ASN A 16 -16.16 -4.28 -34.07
C ASN A 16 -17.33 -3.67 -34.84
N ALA A 17 -18.26 -3.00 -34.18
CA ALA A 17 -19.36 -2.33 -34.86
C ALA A 17 -18.83 -1.15 -35.69
N THR A 18 -19.29 -1.02 -36.91
CA THR A 18 -19.02 0.13 -37.79
C THR A 18 -20.16 1.14 -37.83
N TYR A 19 -21.33 0.72 -37.38
CA TYR A 19 -22.52 1.54 -37.22
C TYR A 19 -23.34 1.08 -36.02
N ALA A 20 -23.86 2.03 -35.24
CA ALA A 20 -24.76 1.80 -34.14
C ALA A 20 -25.86 2.86 -34.14
N HIS A 21 -27.10 2.44 -33.87
CA HIS A 21 -28.26 3.30 -33.90
C HIS A 21 -29.20 2.97 -32.72
N SER A 22 -29.60 4.01 -32.00
CA SER A 22 -30.66 3.90 -31.01
C SER A 22 -31.92 4.59 -31.48
N THR A 23 -33.02 3.81 -31.62
CA THR A 23 -34.32 4.26 -32.08
C THR A 23 -35.29 4.66 -30.99
N GLY A 24 -34.95 4.41 -29.74
CA GLY A 24 -35.77 4.70 -28.57
C GLY A 24 -34.94 5.12 -27.38
N PRO A 25 -35.57 5.48 -26.23
CA PRO A 25 -34.85 5.84 -25.01
C PRO A 25 -33.85 4.75 -24.62
N THR A 26 -32.61 5.13 -24.42
CA THR A 26 -31.51 4.21 -24.09
C THR A 26 -30.75 4.68 -22.88
N THR A 27 -30.24 3.72 -22.10
CA THR A 27 -29.42 4.03 -20.93
C THR A 27 -28.25 3.04 -20.84
N GLY A 28 -27.07 3.53 -20.49
CA GLY A 28 -25.84 2.74 -20.35
C GLY A 28 -24.61 3.40 -20.95
N THR A 29 -23.49 2.72 -20.81
CA THR A 29 -22.23 3.10 -21.45
C THR A 29 -22.11 2.40 -22.80
N PHE A 30 -21.99 3.14 -23.87
CA PHE A 30 -21.81 2.63 -25.22
C PHE A 30 -20.34 2.72 -25.62
N LEU A 31 -19.69 1.56 -25.76
CA LEU A 31 -18.30 1.44 -26.24
C LEU A 31 -18.33 0.90 -27.68
N VAL A 32 -18.39 1.80 -28.62
CA VAL A 32 -18.46 1.53 -30.08
C VAL A 32 -17.35 2.33 -30.82
N PRO A 33 -16.08 2.15 -30.46
CA PRO A 33 -14.99 3.05 -30.84
C PRO A 33 -14.76 3.17 -32.36
N ASN A 34 -15.21 2.19 -33.12
CA ASN A 34 -15.08 2.17 -34.60
C ASN A 34 -16.37 2.54 -35.34
N ALA A 35 -17.47 2.78 -34.61
CA ALA A 35 -18.77 3.00 -35.23
C ALA A 35 -19.07 4.48 -35.50
N THR A 36 -19.86 4.71 -36.51
CA THR A 36 -20.72 5.90 -36.61
C THR A 36 -21.96 5.65 -35.75
N TYR A 37 -22.26 6.55 -34.82
CA TYR A 37 -23.38 6.44 -33.91
C TYR A 37 -24.46 7.48 -34.21
N ASP A 38 -25.70 7.00 -34.35
CA ASP A 38 -26.91 7.81 -34.48
C ASP A 38 -27.83 7.59 -33.28
N ASN A 39 -28.44 8.66 -32.78
CA ASN A 39 -29.41 8.60 -31.69
C ASN A 39 -30.68 9.38 -32.05
N ASP A 40 -31.83 8.72 -32.08
CA ASP A 40 -33.11 9.32 -32.38
C ASP A 40 -33.94 9.71 -31.15
N SER A 41 -33.45 9.45 -29.97
CA SER A 41 -34.23 9.63 -28.73
C SER A 41 -33.36 10.08 -27.57
N VAL A 42 -33.98 10.26 -26.37
CA VAL A 42 -33.27 10.52 -25.14
C VAL A 42 -32.30 9.38 -24.80
N ALA A 43 -31.10 9.74 -24.39
CA ALA A 43 -30.13 8.77 -23.90
C ALA A 43 -29.51 9.23 -22.58
N ALA A 44 -29.16 8.27 -21.72
CA ALA A 44 -28.45 8.53 -20.47
C ALA A 44 -27.23 7.61 -20.35
N GLY A 45 -26.07 8.18 -20.05
CA GLY A 45 -24.83 7.41 -19.87
C GLY A 45 -23.65 7.99 -20.65
N TRP A 46 -22.68 7.14 -20.98
CA TRP A 46 -21.45 7.53 -21.67
C TRP A 46 -21.43 6.96 -23.09
N LEU A 47 -20.81 7.69 -24.01
CA LEU A 47 -20.64 7.27 -25.40
C LEU A 47 -19.18 7.44 -25.82
N VAL A 48 -18.60 6.36 -26.30
CA VAL A 48 -17.33 6.34 -27.04
C VAL A 48 -17.61 5.83 -28.43
N ALA A 49 -17.54 6.69 -29.45
CA ALA A 49 -17.77 6.36 -30.85
C ALA A 49 -16.71 7.04 -31.75
N ASN A 50 -16.48 6.51 -32.97
CA ASN A 50 -15.61 7.14 -33.92
C ASN A 50 -16.22 8.45 -34.47
N LYS A 51 -17.53 8.45 -34.72
CA LYS A 51 -18.28 9.59 -35.21
C LYS A 51 -19.69 9.58 -34.65
N ILE A 52 -20.20 10.75 -34.31
CA ILE A 52 -21.61 10.96 -33.95
C ILE A 52 -22.22 11.80 -35.08
N THR A 53 -23.25 11.28 -35.76
CA THR A 53 -23.87 11.95 -36.91
C THR A 53 -25.21 12.59 -36.60
N LYS A 54 -25.92 12.07 -35.62
CA LYS A 54 -27.21 12.60 -35.17
C LYS A 54 -27.38 12.39 -33.69
N VAL A 55 -27.81 13.44 -33.02
CA VAL A 55 -28.34 13.38 -31.67
C VAL A 55 -29.75 13.98 -31.78
N GLY A 56 -30.74 13.15 -31.95
CA GLY A 56 -32.08 13.39 -32.48
C GLY A 56 -32.93 14.49 -31.87
N GLY A 57 -32.34 15.62 -31.54
CA GLY A 57 -33.08 16.77 -30.96
C GLY A 57 -33.60 16.54 -29.55
N GLN A 58 -33.17 15.43 -28.91
CA GLN A 58 -33.47 15.04 -27.55
C GLN A 58 -32.20 15.19 -26.71
N GLU A 59 -32.36 15.22 -25.42
CA GLU A 59 -31.27 15.38 -24.49
C GLU A 59 -30.41 14.12 -24.37
N TRP A 60 -29.08 14.31 -24.31
CA TRP A 60 -28.17 13.29 -23.83
C TRP A 60 -27.81 13.60 -22.37
N HIS A 61 -28.32 12.79 -21.45
CA HIS A 61 -28.02 12.96 -20.03
C HIS A 61 -26.66 12.36 -19.73
N ASN A 62 -25.70 13.21 -19.45
CA ASN A 62 -24.40 12.77 -18.97
C ASN A 62 -24.54 12.33 -17.52
N VAL A 63 -24.61 11.03 -17.32
CA VAL A 63 -24.66 10.44 -16.00
C VAL A 63 -23.28 10.53 -15.38
N TYR A 64 -23.16 11.37 -14.36
CA TYR A 64 -21.94 11.43 -13.59
C TYR A 64 -21.78 10.13 -12.82
N HIS A 65 -20.80 9.33 -13.23
CA HIS A 65 -20.36 8.19 -12.42
C HIS A 65 -19.51 8.73 -11.30
N ASP A 66 -20.13 8.94 -10.17
CA ASP A 66 -19.41 9.14 -8.93
C ASP A 66 -18.84 7.76 -8.53
N MET A 67 -17.79 7.32 -9.27
CA MET A 67 -17.07 6.12 -8.88
C MET A 67 -16.35 6.45 -7.58
N PRO A 68 -16.55 5.68 -6.53
CA PRO A 68 -15.85 5.93 -5.28
C PRO A 68 -14.35 5.90 -5.53
N ASP A 69 -13.65 6.89 -5.00
CA ASP A 69 -12.20 6.91 -5.06
C ASP A 69 -11.61 5.71 -4.30
N PRO A 70 -10.50 5.15 -4.80
CA PRO A 70 -9.76 4.19 -4.02
C PRO A 70 -9.24 4.84 -2.73
N ALA A 71 -9.23 4.10 -1.64
CA ALA A 71 -8.69 4.61 -0.38
C ALA A 71 -7.18 4.33 -0.28
N GLY A 72 -6.40 5.38 -0.10
CA GLY A 72 -4.96 5.27 0.15
C GLY A 72 -4.65 4.94 1.61
N LEU A 73 -3.58 4.18 1.84
CA LEU A 73 -3.09 3.85 3.17
C LEU A 73 -1.58 4.09 3.28
N LYS A 74 -1.17 4.75 4.37
CA LYS A 74 0.23 4.90 4.77
C LYS A 74 0.51 4.00 5.95
N LEU A 75 1.50 3.12 5.83
CA LEU A 75 1.91 2.20 6.87
C LEU A 75 3.30 2.61 7.37
N GLY A 76 3.37 3.14 8.58
CA GLY A 76 4.61 3.68 9.15
C GLY A 76 5.31 2.69 10.07
N VAL A 77 6.65 2.76 10.10
CA VAL A 77 7.49 2.11 11.10
C VAL A 77 8.17 3.18 11.96
N THR A 78 8.48 2.86 13.21
CA THR A 78 9.29 3.73 14.06
C THR A 78 10.56 2.99 14.44
N LYS A 79 11.72 3.63 14.27
CA LYS A 79 13.03 3.06 14.55
C LYS A 79 13.70 3.74 15.73
N TYR A 80 14.20 2.93 16.65
CA TYR A 80 15.11 3.33 17.70
C TYR A 80 16.45 2.63 17.54
N TYR A 81 17.53 3.35 17.85
CA TYR A 81 18.86 2.81 18.01
C TYR A 81 19.39 3.24 19.38
N VAL A 82 19.72 2.26 20.21
CA VAL A 82 20.00 2.46 21.63
C VAL A 82 21.29 1.74 22.04
N ASP A 83 21.86 2.16 23.16
CA ASP A 83 22.93 1.42 23.84
C ASP A 83 22.40 0.16 24.55
N GLN A 84 23.27 -0.55 25.26
CA GLN A 84 22.91 -1.76 26.03
C GLN A 84 21.98 -1.46 27.21
N ASN A 85 21.94 -0.22 27.68
CA ASN A 85 21.06 0.22 28.77
C ASN A 85 19.71 0.72 28.25
N GLY A 86 19.50 0.71 26.92
CA GLY A 86 18.27 1.19 26.29
C GLY A 86 18.22 2.71 26.13
N GLN A 87 19.34 3.43 26.32
CA GLN A 87 19.40 4.86 26.09
C GLN A 87 19.61 5.14 24.61
N ALA A 88 18.91 6.16 24.07
CA ALA A 88 19.05 6.56 22.69
C ALA A 88 20.45 7.10 22.42
N ILE A 89 21.05 6.65 21.33
CA ILE A 89 22.39 7.07 20.89
C ILE A 89 22.35 7.62 19.47
N SER A 90 23.40 8.33 19.08
CA SER A 90 23.58 8.77 17.70
C SER A 90 23.75 7.59 16.76
N TRP A 91 23.15 7.71 15.58
CA TRP A 91 23.24 6.66 14.58
C TRP A 91 24.56 6.68 13.81
N ASN A 92 25.33 7.77 13.91
CA ASN A 92 26.63 7.93 13.25
C ASN A 92 26.60 7.58 11.75
N GLY A 93 25.55 8.05 11.07
CA GLY A 93 25.34 7.80 9.65
C GLY A 93 24.75 6.41 9.32
N LYS A 94 24.50 5.55 10.31
CA LYS A 94 23.82 4.26 10.08
C LYS A 94 22.40 4.47 9.55
N THR A 95 21.95 3.55 8.74
CA THR A 95 20.59 3.51 8.22
C THR A 95 20.00 2.12 8.41
N PHE A 96 18.68 2.05 8.52
CA PHE A 96 17.97 0.78 8.73
C PHE A 96 16.87 0.64 7.71
N THR A 97 16.84 -0.49 7.02
CA THR A 97 15.92 -0.74 5.92
C THR A 97 14.80 -1.67 6.36
N PHE A 98 13.59 -1.28 6.05
CA PHE A 98 12.38 -2.07 6.33
C PHE A 98 11.73 -2.50 5.04
N GLN A 99 11.13 -3.67 5.06
CA GLN A 99 10.38 -4.23 3.95
C GLN A 99 8.95 -4.52 4.39
N ILE A 100 7.99 -4.21 3.50
CA ILE A 100 6.63 -4.71 3.57
C ILE A 100 6.38 -5.65 2.41
N LYS A 101 5.80 -6.81 2.69
CA LYS A 101 5.47 -7.84 1.70
C LYS A 101 4.07 -8.39 1.97
N GLN A 102 3.25 -8.52 0.93
CA GLN A 102 1.96 -9.21 1.04
C GLN A 102 2.19 -10.69 1.37
N LYS A 103 1.50 -11.20 2.40
CA LYS A 103 1.65 -12.58 2.87
C LYS A 103 0.88 -13.56 1.98
N ASN A 104 -0.36 -13.22 1.66
CA ASN A 104 -1.26 -14.06 0.87
C ASN A 104 -1.65 -13.29 -0.40
N GLY A 105 -1.09 -13.71 -1.54
CA GLY A 105 -1.33 -13.06 -2.84
C GLY A 105 -0.15 -12.23 -3.32
N SER A 106 -0.30 -11.62 -4.49
CA SER A 106 0.71 -10.80 -5.17
C SER A 106 0.13 -9.52 -5.75
N GLN A 107 -1.05 -9.10 -5.27
CA GLN A 107 -1.74 -7.92 -5.78
C GLN A 107 -0.97 -6.63 -5.46
N TYR A 108 -0.30 -6.60 -4.31
CA TYR A 108 0.46 -5.44 -3.86
C TYR A 108 1.96 -5.74 -3.91
N PRO A 109 2.75 -4.87 -4.55
CA PRO A 109 4.19 -5.08 -4.67
C PRO A 109 4.89 -5.00 -3.32
N THR A 110 5.98 -5.74 -3.17
CA THR A 110 6.91 -5.57 -2.06
C THR A 110 7.52 -4.17 -2.15
N GLN A 111 7.56 -3.46 -1.03
CA GLN A 111 8.20 -2.15 -0.92
C GLN A 111 9.25 -2.14 0.17
N THR A 112 10.18 -1.20 0.06
CA THR A 112 11.18 -0.93 1.09
C THR A 112 11.20 0.55 1.45
N VAL A 113 11.50 0.84 2.71
CA VAL A 113 11.75 2.20 3.21
C VAL A 113 12.97 2.21 4.10
N VAL A 114 13.63 3.35 4.17
CA VAL A 114 14.85 3.52 4.95
C VAL A 114 14.62 4.51 6.08
N ALA A 115 14.92 4.09 7.29
CA ALA A 115 15.02 4.99 8.43
C ALA A 115 16.44 5.56 8.52
N THR A 116 16.51 6.85 8.79
CA THR A 116 17.73 7.61 9.06
C THR A 116 17.60 8.31 10.39
N GLU A 117 18.70 8.84 10.93
CA GLU A 117 18.66 9.60 12.17
C GLU A 117 17.74 10.83 12.10
N SER A 118 17.66 11.47 10.92
CA SER A 118 16.78 12.61 10.65
C SER A 118 15.33 12.20 10.34
N ASN A 119 15.10 10.95 9.90
CA ASN A 119 13.79 10.40 9.65
C ASN A 119 13.64 9.01 10.28
N LYS A 120 13.34 9.00 11.58
CA LYS A 120 13.17 7.76 12.36
C LYS A 120 11.83 7.07 12.15
N SER A 121 10.92 7.69 11.41
CA SER A 121 9.57 7.17 11.19
C SER A 121 9.16 7.20 9.72
N PRO A 122 9.88 6.49 8.85
CA PRO A 122 9.48 6.37 7.45
C PRO A 122 8.18 5.58 7.30
N TYR A 123 7.53 5.74 6.15
CA TYR A 123 6.29 5.03 5.85
C TYR A 123 6.28 4.48 4.43
N PHE A 124 5.67 3.32 4.26
CA PHE A 124 5.30 2.76 2.97
C PHE A 124 4.10 3.51 2.43
N SER A 125 4.11 3.86 1.15
CA SER A 125 3.06 4.66 0.51
C SER A 125 2.69 4.10 -0.85
N GLY A 126 1.58 4.62 -1.40
CA GLY A 126 1.12 4.23 -2.74
C GLY A 126 0.28 2.96 -2.76
N TYR A 127 -0.03 2.34 -1.62
CA TYR A 127 -1.04 1.31 -1.56
C TYR A 127 -2.43 1.96 -1.60
N THR A 128 -3.21 1.56 -2.58
CA THR A 128 -4.60 1.99 -2.76
C THR A 128 -5.50 0.76 -2.80
N PHE A 129 -6.66 0.85 -2.16
CA PHE A 129 -7.62 -0.23 -2.00
C PHE A 129 -8.97 0.18 -2.55
N GLY A 130 -9.60 -0.72 -3.33
CA GLY A 130 -10.85 -0.44 -4.01
C GLY A 130 -10.72 0.49 -5.22
N PRO A 131 -11.81 1.06 -5.72
CA PRO A 131 -13.16 0.72 -5.28
C PRO A 131 -13.54 -0.73 -5.60
N TYR A 132 -14.43 -1.30 -4.80
CA TYR A 132 -14.95 -2.66 -5.01
C TYR A 132 -16.37 -2.60 -5.54
N SER A 133 -16.72 -3.54 -6.42
CA SER A 133 -18.06 -3.67 -6.99
C SER A 133 -19.09 -4.24 -6.01
N ASP A 134 -18.63 -4.87 -4.94
CA ASP A 134 -19.45 -5.36 -3.84
C ASP A 134 -19.28 -4.53 -2.57
N SER A 135 -20.14 -4.77 -1.58
CA SER A 135 -20.09 -4.10 -0.28
C SER A 135 -19.45 -4.96 0.81
N ASN A 136 -18.68 -6.00 0.44
CA ASN A 136 -18.02 -6.88 1.39
C ASN A 136 -16.72 -6.26 1.90
N ASN A 137 -16.23 -6.82 2.99
CA ASN A 137 -14.90 -6.52 3.49
C ASN A 137 -13.86 -7.31 2.67
N HIS A 138 -12.90 -6.60 2.11
CA HIS A 138 -11.73 -7.18 1.45
C HIS A 138 -10.55 -7.10 2.41
N THR A 139 -9.97 -8.25 2.74
CA THR A 139 -8.91 -8.35 3.75
C THR A 139 -7.60 -8.73 3.11
N TYR A 140 -6.55 -7.98 3.42
CA TYR A 140 -5.17 -8.17 2.95
C TYR A 140 -4.24 -8.30 4.15
N THR A 141 -3.31 -9.22 4.07
CA THR A 141 -2.32 -9.44 5.14
C THR A 141 -0.93 -9.19 4.61
N PHE A 142 -0.16 -8.39 5.34
CA PHE A 142 1.24 -8.07 5.04
C PHE A 142 2.14 -8.44 6.21
N GLU A 143 3.40 -8.71 5.90
CA GLU A 143 4.48 -8.80 6.88
C GLU A 143 5.40 -7.60 6.73
N VAL A 144 5.79 -7.03 7.87
CA VAL A 144 6.76 -5.93 7.94
C VAL A 144 7.91 -6.34 8.83
N SER A 145 9.12 -6.23 8.30
CA SER A 145 10.35 -6.60 9.00
C SER A 145 11.51 -5.69 8.64
N GLU A 146 12.52 -5.65 9.49
CA GLU A 146 13.80 -5.05 9.17
C GLU A 146 14.65 -6.01 8.32
N ILE A 147 15.27 -5.49 7.26
CA ILE A 147 16.13 -6.24 6.33
C ILE A 147 17.53 -5.59 6.27
N ASN A 148 18.46 -6.19 5.49
CA ASN A 148 19.83 -5.69 5.32
C ASN A 148 20.62 -5.57 6.63
N LYS A 149 20.55 -6.61 7.46
CA LYS A 149 21.17 -6.70 8.80
C LYS A 149 22.66 -7.06 8.69
N THR A 150 23.48 -6.16 8.13
CA THR A 150 24.89 -6.47 7.77
C THR A 150 25.93 -5.82 8.67
N ASP A 151 25.56 -4.83 9.49
CA ASP A 151 26.50 -4.17 10.39
C ASP A 151 26.81 -5.06 11.62
N SER A 152 28.07 -5.46 11.75
CA SER A 152 28.51 -6.34 12.85
C SER A 152 28.44 -5.69 14.22
N ASP A 153 28.44 -4.35 14.28
CA ASP A 153 28.38 -3.57 15.51
C ASP A 153 26.93 -3.34 15.99
N VAL A 154 25.95 -3.91 15.29
CA VAL A 154 24.52 -3.76 15.60
C VAL A 154 23.91 -5.10 15.98
N GLU A 155 23.20 -5.12 17.09
CA GLU A 155 22.24 -6.16 17.44
C GLU A 155 20.88 -5.75 16.88
N TYR A 156 20.46 -6.44 15.82
CA TYR A 156 19.26 -6.11 15.08
C TYR A 156 17.99 -6.67 15.71
N ASP A 157 16.94 -5.87 15.63
CA ASP A 157 15.58 -6.32 15.96
C ASP A 157 15.11 -7.37 14.93
N ASN A 158 14.63 -8.50 15.40
CA ASN A 158 14.13 -9.60 14.58
C ASN A 158 12.60 -9.67 14.54
N THR A 159 11.93 -8.67 15.08
CA THR A 159 10.47 -8.61 15.08
C THR A 159 9.93 -8.62 13.64
N VAL A 160 8.90 -9.42 13.44
CA VAL A 160 8.08 -9.42 12.21
C VAL A 160 6.66 -9.05 12.61
N TYR A 161 6.21 -7.90 12.13
CA TYR A 161 4.83 -7.47 12.34
C TYR A 161 3.92 -8.06 11.26
N THR A 162 2.75 -8.52 11.69
CA THR A 162 1.64 -8.80 10.78
C THR A 162 0.72 -7.59 10.72
N VAL A 163 0.47 -7.10 9.50
CA VAL A 163 -0.44 -5.99 9.24
C VAL A 163 -1.66 -6.53 8.51
N THR A 164 -2.82 -6.43 9.12
CA THR A 164 -4.09 -6.78 8.50
C THR A 164 -4.81 -5.51 8.06
N VAL A 165 -5.02 -5.39 6.76
CA VAL A 165 -5.74 -4.27 6.14
C VAL A 165 -7.12 -4.77 5.75
N VAL A 166 -8.16 -4.04 6.18
CA VAL A 166 -9.54 -4.28 5.78
C VAL A 166 -10.03 -3.07 5.01
N ALA A 167 -10.46 -3.31 3.78
CA ALA A 167 -10.99 -2.28 2.89
C ALA A 167 -12.40 -2.64 2.44
N ARG A 168 -13.26 -1.65 2.26
CA ARG A 168 -14.65 -1.82 1.86
C ARG A 168 -15.14 -0.61 1.08
N THR A 169 -15.91 -0.86 0.03
CA THR A 169 -16.68 0.18 -0.65
C THR A 169 -18.15 0.05 -0.29
N TYR A 170 -18.74 1.08 0.29
CA TYR A 170 -20.14 1.11 0.67
C TYR A 170 -20.68 2.53 0.54
N ASN A 171 -21.91 2.68 0.03
CA ASN A 171 -22.57 3.97 -0.21
C ASN A 171 -21.63 4.96 -0.95
N ASN A 172 -21.06 4.50 -2.04
CA ASN A 172 -20.15 5.27 -2.90
C ASN A 172 -18.89 5.80 -2.21
N ARG A 173 -18.43 5.16 -1.14
CA ARG A 173 -17.25 5.53 -0.41
C ARG A 173 -16.37 4.32 -0.11
N THR A 174 -15.09 4.39 -0.45
CA THR A 174 -14.11 3.40 -0.03
C THR A 174 -13.50 3.80 1.31
N THR A 175 -13.48 2.87 2.25
CA THR A 175 -12.82 3.00 3.54
C THR A 175 -11.76 1.94 3.69
N VAL A 176 -10.69 2.26 4.40
CA VAL A 176 -9.59 1.34 4.69
C VAL A 176 -9.14 1.50 6.13
N THR A 177 -8.90 0.39 6.80
CA THR A 177 -8.36 0.33 8.16
C THR A 177 -7.20 -0.65 8.23
N ALA A 178 -6.24 -0.42 9.12
CA ALA A 178 -5.14 -1.34 9.37
C ALA A 178 -5.03 -1.65 10.86
N THR A 179 -4.72 -2.91 11.17
CA THR A 179 -4.37 -3.38 12.50
C THR A 179 -2.98 -4.00 12.47
N TYR A 180 -2.23 -3.82 13.53
CA TYR A 180 -0.84 -4.30 13.65
C TYR A 180 -0.74 -5.33 14.76
N GLN A 181 0.00 -6.41 14.49
CA GLN A 181 0.26 -7.46 15.47
C GLN A 181 1.75 -7.78 15.55
N ASN A 182 2.25 -7.93 16.78
CA ASN A 182 3.54 -8.54 17.07
C ASN A 182 3.25 -9.91 17.68
N GLY A 183 3.47 -10.98 16.93
CA GLY A 183 2.96 -12.30 17.26
C GLY A 183 1.43 -12.26 17.42
N ASN A 184 0.93 -12.61 18.59
CA ASN A 184 -0.51 -12.60 18.92
C ASN A 184 -0.98 -11.31 19.59
N THR A 185 -0.09 -10.34 19.80
CA THR A 185 -0.41 -9.10 20.52
C THR A 185 -0.72 -7.98 19.55
N THR A 186 -1.90 -7.36 19.66
CA THR A 186 -2.26 -6.16 18.91
C THR A 186 -1.50 -4.96 19.47
N VAL A 187 -0.91 -4.17 18.58
CA VAL A 187 -0.14 -2.97 18.91
C VAL A 187 -0.63 -1.76 18.12
N ASN A 188 -0.37 -0.56 18.62
CA ASN A 188 -0.82 0.67 17.97
C ASN A 188 0.13 1.15 16.86
N LYS A 189 1.37 0.67 16.85
CA LYS A 189 2.40 1.04 15.89
C LYS A 189 3.46 -0.05 15.77
N MET A 190 4.14 -0.08 14.64
CA MET A 190 5.28 -0.96 14.40
C MET A 190 6.56 -0.25 14.88
N THR A 191 7.18 -0.80 15.91
CA THR A 191 8.39 -0.24 16.53
C THR A 191 9.52 -1.25 16.48
N PHE A 192 10.66 -0.83 15.95
CA PHE A 192 11.88 -1.64 15.89
C PHE A 192 12.99 -0.98 16.68
N THR A 193 13.66 -1.76 17.54
CA THR A 193 14.75 -1.26 18.39
C THR A 193 16.01 -2.07 18.18
N ASN A 194 17.02 -1.45 17.55
CA ASN A 194 18.34 -2.05 17.47
C ASN A 194 19.21 -1.55 18.61
N LYS A 195 20.15 -2.39 19.03
CA LYS A 195 21.14 -2.03 20.06
C LYS A 195 22.55 -1.96 19.48
N GLU A 196 23.34 -1.04 19.99
CA GLU A 196 24.78 -1.06 19.74
C GLU A 196 25.39 -2.27 20.46
N LYS A 197 26.21 -3.05 19.76
CA LYS A 197 26.96 -4.12 20.42
C LYS A 197 28.11 -3.57 21.22
N VAL A 198 28.33 -4.12 22.39
CA VAL A 198 29.53 -3.81 23.17
C VAL A 198 30.75 -4.39 22.48
N LYS A 199 31.73 -3.54 22.18
CA LYS A 199 33.05 -3.98 21.73
C LYS A 199 33.82 -4.48 22.95
N THR A 200 33.99 -5.78 23.07
CA THR A 200 34.90 -6.35 24.07
C THR A 200 36.31 -6.35 23.51
N THR A 201 37.23 -5.70 24.23
CA THR A 201 38.67 -5.81 23.94
C THR A 201 39.24 -6.79 24.94
N GLU A 202 39.78 -7.90 24.47
CA GLU A 202 40.56 -8.81 25.33
C GLU A 202 41.96 -8.22 25.50
N ALA A 203 42.34 -7.96 26.76
CA ALA A 203 43.70 -7.62 27.11
C ALA A 203 44.39 -8.82 27.74
N THR A 204 45.36 -9.42 27.08
CA THR A 204 46.17 -10.46 27.66
C THR A 204 47.29 -9.80 28.48
N ILE A 205 47.20 -9.96 29.80
CA ILE A 205 48.27 -9.52 30.72
C ILE A 205 49.22 -10.71 30.90
N LYS A 206 50.42 -10.62 30.40
CA LYS A 206 51.50 -11.57 30.69
C LYS A 206 52.28 -11.09 31.90
N LYS A 207 52.11 -11.76 33.05
CA LYS A 207 52.97 -11.51 34.22
C LYS A 207 54.30 -12.23 33.98
N ILE A 208 55.35 -11.48 33.86
CA ILE A 208 56.71 -12.01 33.83
C ILE A 208 57.23 -11.88 35.27
N TRP A 209 57.46 -13.02 35.91
CA TRP A 209 58.17 -13.07 37.16
C TRP A 209 59.66 -12.96 36.84
N ASN A 210 60.26 -11.91 37.30
CA ASN A 210 61.70 -11.82 37.34
C ASN A 210 62.10 -12.33 38.74
N ASP A 211 62.22 -13.64 38.83
CA ASP A 211 62.78 -14.26 40.01
C ASP A 211 64.28 -14.04 39.91
N ALA A 212 64.76 -13.01 40.53
CA ALA A 212 66.20 -12.88 40.77
C ALA A 212 66.58 -14.06 41.62
N ASP A 213 67.26 -15.03 41.03
CA ASP A 213 67.81 -16.16 41.73
C ASP A 213 68.45 -15.64 43.01
N ASP A 214 67.86 -15.93 44.17
CA ASP A 214 68.52 -15.96 45.44
C ASP A 214 69.48 -17.19 45.39
N ALA A 215 70.64 -16.96 44.80
CA ALA A 215 71.70 -17.89 44.93
C ALA A 215 72.38 -17.63 46.30
N ASP A 216 72.05 -18.47 47.27
CA ASP A 216 72.90 -18.73 48.42
C ASP A 216 74.00 -19.68 48.01
#